data_51428f35b1d55b8f4ad8044f9710e050
#
_entry.id   51428f35b1d55b8f4ad8044f9710e050
#
_cell.length_a   1.000
_cell.length_b   1.000
_cell.length_c   1.000
_cell.angle_alpha   90.00
_cell.angle_beta   90.00
_cell.angle_gamma   90.00
#
_symmetry.space_group_name_H-M   'P 1'
#
loop_
_entity.id
_entity.type
_entity.pdbx_description
1 polymer ?
#
loop_
_entity_poly.entity_id
_entity_poly.type
_entity_poly.pdbx_seq_one_letter_code
_entity_poly.pdbx_strand_id
1 'polypeptide(L)'
;MKRYRQHILYISLCLGLLIAPFCCSNIGAKDFVVVIDAGHGGHDPGAIGRISKEKNINLNVALKLGKQIQKNCPDVKVVYTRTRDVFIPLNRRAEIANDAKADLFISI
;
A
#
# COMPACT_ATOMS: atom_id res chain seq x y z
N MET A 1 39.30 -42.17 30.64
CA MET A 1 38.12 -41.30 30.99
C MET A 1 38.33 -39.81 30.71
N LYS A 2 39.53 -39.24 30.85
CA LYS A 2 39.75 -37.80 30.57
C LYS A 2 39.56 -37.37 29.09
N ARG A 3 39.88 -38.24 28.13
CA ARG A 3 39.75 -37.91 26.68
C ARG A 3 38.29 -37.82 26.21
N TYR A 4 37.37 -38.64 26.72
CA TYR A 4 35.95 -38.64 26.37
C TYR A 4 35.23 -37.33 26.82
N ARG A 5 35.66 -36.77 27.95
CA ARG A 5 35.07 -35.52 28.47
C ARG A 5 35.40 -34.32 27.57
N GLN A 6 36.56 -34.29 26.93
CA GLN A 6 36.95 -33.20 26.02
C GLN A 6 36.16 -33.25 24.72
N HIS A 7 35.90 -34.44 24.14
CA HIS A 7 35.13 -34.56 22.93
C HIS A 7 33.64 -34.19 23.12
N ILE A 8 33.06 -34.50 24.27
CA ILE A 8 31.68 -34.10 24.62
C ILE A 8 31.59 -32.58 24.78
N LEU A 9 32.61 -31.92 25.32
CA LEU A 9 32.63 -30.45 25.43
C LEU A 9 32.70 -29.77 24.06
N TYR A 10 33.50 -30.29 23.15
CA TYR A 10 33.60 -29.75 21.77
C TYR A 10 32.32 -29.97 20.97
N ILE A 11 31.65 -31.11 21.08
CA ILE A 11 30.40 -31.41 20.44
C ILE A 11 29.27 -30.50 20.97
N SER A 12 29.24 -30.27 22.28
CA SER A 12 28.29 -29.34 22.90
C SER A 12 28.51 -27.88 22.48
N LEU A 13 29.78 -27.46 22.32
CA LEU A 13 30.12 -26.13 21.88
C LEU A 13 29.77 -25.89 20.39
N CYS A 14 30.00 -26.91 19.54
CA CYS A 14 29.63 -26.84 18.11
C CYS A 14 28.11 -26.87 17.89
N LEU A 15 27.36 -27.60 18.73
CA LEU A 15 25.89 -27.67 18.62
C LEU A 15 25.22 -26.39 19.11
N GLY A 16 25.86 -25.66 20.05
CA GLY A 16 25.36 -24.36 20.52
C GLY A 16 25.52 -23.22 19.51
N LEU A 17 26.45 -23.36 18.53
CA LEU A 17 26.71 -22.34 17.52
C LEU A 17 25.73 -22.41 16.31
N LEU A 18 24.95 -23.49 16.19
CA LEU A 18 24.00 -23.73 15.09
C LEU A 18 22.60 -23.20 15.36
N ILE A 19 22.33 -22.72 16.61
CA ILE A 19 21.04 -22.09 16.95
C ILE A 19 21.26 -20.60 17.18
N ALA A 20 21.94 -19.93 16.26
CA ALA A 20 21.75 -18.50 16.14
C ALA A 20 20.34 -18.30 15.60
N PRO A 21 19.42 -17.60 16.30
CA PRO A 21 18.18 -17.21 15.68
C PRO A 21 18.59 -16.39 14.47
N PHE A 22 18.28 -16.90 13.28
CA PHE A 22 18.34 -16.14 12.05
C PHE A 22 17.29 -15.06 12.25
N CYS A 23 17.72 -13.94 12.85
CA CYS A 23 16.95 -12.73 12.96
C CYS A 23 16.75 -12.28 11.52
N CYS A 24 15.70 -12.80 10.88
CA CYS A 24 15.21 -12.29 9.62
C CYS A 24 14.81 -10.85 9.94
N SER A 25 15.77 -9.93 9.82
CA SER A 25 15.46 -8.51 9.76
C SER A 25 14.52 -8.41 8.58
N ASN A 26 13.22 -8.26 8.84
CA ASN A 26 12.30 -7.73 7.84
C ASN A 26 12.89 -6.39 7.44
N ILE A 27 13.69 -6.39 6.40
CA ILE A 27 13.97 -5.21 5.61
C ILE A 27 12.58 -4.85 5.08
N GLY A 28 11.90 -3.93 5.77
CA GLY A 28 10.57 -3.51 5.43
C GLY A 28 10.61 -3.07 3.96
N ALA A 29 10.10 -3.93 3.08
CA ALA A 29 9.88 -3.51 1.71
C ALA A 29 8.97 -2.28 1.79
N LYS A 30 9.39 -1.17 1.19
CA LYS A 30 8.58 0.04 1.09
C LYS A 30 7.26 -0.35 0.44
N ASP A 31 6.16 -0.04 1.10
CA ASP A 31 4.83 -0.23 0.53
C ASP A 31 4.73 0.48 -0.82
N PHE A 32 4.22 -0.21 -1.84
CA PHE A 32 3.90 0.43 -3.11
C PHE A 32 2.63 1.26 -2.93
N VAL A 33 2.70 2.56 -3.19
CA VAL A 33 1.61 3.50 -2.96
C VAL A 33 0.92 3.86 -4.27
N VAL A 34 -0.38 3.56 -4.35
CA VAL A 34 -1.26 3.97 -5.46
C VAL A 34 -2.19 5.06 -4.98
N VAL A 35 -2.19 6.20 -5.68
CA VAL A 35 -3.21 7.24 -5.50
C VAL A 35 -4.25 7.11 -6.58
N ILE A 36 -5.52 7.01 -6.19
CA ILE A 36 -6.66 6.99 -7.11
C ILE A 36 -7.37 8.34 -7.02
N ASP A 37 -7.41 9.02 -8.14
CA ASP A 37 -8.05 10.33 -8.29
C ASP A 37 -9.42 10.16 -8.93
N ALA A 38 -10.46 10.43 -8.16
CA ALA A 38 -11.82 10.51 -8.68
C ALA A 38 -12.08 11.94 -9.20
N GLY A 39 -12.07 12.13 -10.51
CA GLY A 39 -12.27 13.42 -11.16
C GLY A 39 -13.57 14.10 -10.76
N HIS A 40 -13.61 15.43 -10.89
CA HIS A 40 -14.76 16.27 -10.52
C HIS A 40 -15.14 16.16 -9.03
N GLY A 41 -16.35 16.51 -8.66
CA GLY A 41 -16.86 16.42 -7.28
C GLY A 41 -17.45 17.71 -6.75
N GLY A 42 -18.35 17.62 -5.78
CA GLY A 42 -19.01 18.76 -5.17
C GLY A 42 -19.76 19.62 -6.19
N HIS A 43 -19.39 20.89 -6.31
CA HIS A 43 -19.98 21.85 -7.27
C HIS A 43 -19.58 21.59 -8.74
N ASP A 44 -18.51 20.81 -8.97
CA ASP A 44 -18.12 20.42 -10.34
C ASP A 44 -18.74 19.04 -10.68
N PRO A 45 -19.80 19.02 -11.48
CA PRO A 45 -20.48 17.79 -11.84
C PRO A 45 -19.74 16.97 -12.91
N GLY A 46 -18.78 17.57 -13.64
CA GLY A 46 -18.31 17.04 -14.92
C GLY A 46 -19.41 17.02 -15.97
N ALA A 47 -19.39 16.08 -16.89
CA ALA A 47 -20.44 15.88 -17.86
C ALA A 47 -21.76 15.48 -17.18
N ILE A 48 -22.85 16.09 -17.65
CA ILE A 48 -24.20 15.83 -17.14
C ILE A 48 -24.97 15.00 -18.17
N GLY A 49 -25.15 13.72 -17.85
CA GLY A 49 -25.97 12.81 -18.64
C GLY A 49 -27.42 12.85 -18.23
N ARG A 50 -28.27 12.11 -18.98
CA ARG A 50 -29.70 12.04 -18.70
C ARG A 50 -30.05 11.43 -17.33
N ILE A 51 -29.25 10.48 -16.86
CA ILE A 51 -29.50 9.71 -15.62
C ILE A 51 -28.37 9.79 -14.61
N SER A 52 -27.22 10.33 -14.97
CA SER A 52 -26.05 10.35 -14.11
C SER A 52 -25.17 11.57 -14.38
N LYS A 53 -24.32 11.91 -13.42
CA LYS A 53 -23.26 12.92 -13.53
C LYS A 53 -21.92 12.23 -13.49
N GLU A 54 -20.95 12.73 -14.25
CA GLU A 54 -19.60 12.16 -14.34
C GLU A 54 -18.95 12.01 -12.96
N LYS A 55 -19.06 13.03 -12.10
CA LYS A 55 -18.51 12.98 -10.74
C LYS A 55 -18.94 11.76 -9.93
N ASN A 56 -20.18 11.28 -10.13
CA ASN A 56 -20.73 10.12 -9.41
C ASN A 56 -20.17 8.82 -9.96
N ILE A 57 -20.03 8.76 -11.29
CA ILE A 57 -19.43 7.60 -11.98
C ILE A 57 -17.97 7.47 -11.57
N ASN A 58 -17.19 8.56 -11.65
CA ASN A 58 -15.78 8.57 -11.29
C ASN A 58 -15.57 8.15 -9.84
N LEU A 59 -16.36 8.67 -8.90
CA LEU A 59 -16.28 8.27 -7.50
C LEU A 59 -16.55 6.77 -7.31
N ASN A 60 -17.61 6.26 -7.92
CA ASN A 60 -17.99 4.85 -7.81
C ASN A 60 -16.90 3.93 -8.39
N VAL A 61 -16.34 4.29 -9.55
CA VAL A 61 -15.26 3.52 -10.20
C VAL A 61 -14.01 3.56 -9.32
N ALA A 62 -13.59 4.73 -8.84
CA ALA A 62 -12.43 4.89 -7.98
C ALA A 62 -12.53 4.04 -6.72
N LEU A 63 -13.67 4.08 -6.03
CA LEU A 63 -13.88 3.31 -4.80
C LEU A 63 -13.88 1.79 -5.06
N LYS A 64 -14.50 1.35 -6.16
CA LYS A 64 -14.49 -0.07 -6.55
C LYS A 64 -13.08 -0.53 -6.93
N LEU A 65 -12.33 0.27 -7.70
CA LEU A 65 -10.96 -0.04 -8.09
C LEU A 65 -10.07 -0.20 -6.85
N GLY A 66 -10.09 0.78 -5.95
CA GLY A 66 -9.27 0.72 -4.75
C GLY A 66 -9.62 -0.47 -3.86
N LYS A 67 -10.90 -0.82 -3.74
CA LYS A 67 -11.33 -2.02 -3.02
C LYS A 67 -10.79 -3.31 -3.63
N GLN A 68 -10.75 -3.39 -4.97
CA GLN A 68 -10.17 -4.54 -5.67
C GLN A 68 -8.65 -4.61 -5.49
N ILE A 69 -7.95 -3.48 -5.55
CA ILE A 69 -6.51 -3.44 -5.29
C ILE A 69 -6.22 -3.91 -3.86
N GLN A 70 -6.90 -3.36 -2.85
CA GLN A 70 -6.70 -3.76 -1.45
C GLN A 70 -6.97 -5.25 -1.20
N LYS A 71 -7.95 -5.81 -1.90
CA LYS A 71 -8.30 -7.24 -1.78
C LYS A 71 -7.26 -8.16 -2.42
N ASN A 72 -6.73 -7.78 -3.59
CA ASN A 72 -5.89 -8.66 -4.42
C ASN A 72 -4.40 -8.36 -4.32
N CYS A 73 -4.02 -7.19 -3.81
CA CYS A 73 -2.64 -6.74 -3.70
C CYS A 73 -2.39 -6.21 -2.28
N PRO A 74 -2.21 -7.08 -1.27
CA PRO A 74 -2.09 -6.69 0.14
C PRO A 74 -0.88 -5.80 0.42
N ASP A 75 0.15 -5.85 -0.43
CA ASP A 75 1.37 -5.04 -0.30
C ASP A 75 1.23 -3.64 -0.93
N VAL A 76 0.04 -3.30 -1.45
CA VAL A 76 -0.25 -2.01 -2.08
C VAL A 76 -1.09 -1.15 -1.14
N LYS A 77 -0.55 0.03 -0.81
CA LYS A 77 -1.29 1.06 -0.08
C LYS A 77 -2.11 1.90 -1.06
N VAL A 78 -3.42 1.94 -0.84
CA VAL A 78 -4.34 2.77 -1.64
C VAL A 78 -4.66 4.06 -0.91
N VAL A 79 -4.51 5.18 -1.61
CA VAL A 79 -4.88 6.53 -1.17
C VAL A 79 -5.85 7.10 -2.20
N TYR A 80 -6.86 7.83 -1.76
CA TYR A 80 -7.84 8.48 -2.64
C TYR A 80 -7.72 9.99 -2.54
N THR A 81 -7.92 10.69 -3.64
CA THR A 81 -8.06 12.17 -3.61
C THR A 81 -9.36 12.58 -2.94
N ARG A 82 -10.42 11.81 -3.12
CA ARG A 82 -11.71 11.94 -2.41
C ARG A 82 -12.42 10.58 -2.29
N THR A 83 -13.22 10.43 -1.24
CA THR A 83 -14.05 9.24 -0.99
C THR A 83 -15.54 9.59 -0.89
N ARG A 84 -15.88 10.86 -1.11
CA ARG A 84 -17.25 11.38 -1.05
C ARG A 84 -17.44 12.49 -2.10
N ASP A 85 -18.67 12.99 -2.24
CA ASP A 85 -18.99 14.06 -3.19
C ASP A 85 -18.52 15.42 -2.68
N VAL A 86 -17.22 15.68 -2.81
CA VAL A 86 -16.56 16.96 -2.50
C VAL A 86 -15.70 17.42 -3.67
N PHE A 87 -15.55 18.72 -3.83
CA PHE A 87 -14.64 19.30 -4.82
C PHE A 87 -13.20 19.28 -4.31
N ILE A 88 -12.27 18.80 -5.15
CA ILE A 88 -10.83 18.87 -4.91
C ILE A 88 -10.20 19.63 -6.07
N PRO A 89 -9.53 20.79 -5.81
CA PRO A 89 -8.82 21.53 -6.85
C PRO A 89 -7.72 20.69 -7.51
N LEU A 90 -7.44 20.96 -8.79
CA LEU A 90 -6.48 20.15 -9.58
C LEU A 90 -5.08 20.12 -8.93
N ASN A 91 -4.58 21.28 -8.46
CA ASN A 91 -3.30 21.33 -7.76
C ASN A 91 -3.29 20.47 -6.50
N ARG A 92 -4.39 20.49 -5.74
CA ARG A 92 -4.50 19.69 -4.51
C ARG A 92 -4.47 18.18 -4.78
N ARG A 93 -4.97 17.73 -5.90
CA ARG A 93 -4.89 16.31 -6.32
C ARG A 93 -3.44 15.88 -6.50
N ALA A 94 -2.63 16.70 -7.18
CA ALA A 94 -1.20 16.45 -7.34
C ALA A 94 -0.45 16.50 -5.99
N GLU A 95 -0.78 17.46 -5.12
CA GLU A 95 -0.20 17.56 -3.78
C GLU A 95 -0.48 16.29 -2.95
N ILE A 96 -1.72 15.79 -2.96
CA ILE A 96 -2.08 14.54 -2.25
C ILE A 96 -1.19 13.38 -2.73
N ALA A 97 -0.94 13.26 -4.04
CA ALA A 97 -0.07 12.22 -4.57
C ALA A 97 1.38 12.39 -4.13
N ASN A 98 1.90 13.63 -4.15
CA ASN A 98 3.26 13.94 -3.72
C ASN A 98 3.44 13.71 -2.21
N ASP A 99 2.50 14.18 -1.39
CA ASP A 99 2.51 14.00 0.07
C ASP A 99 2.47 12.51 0.45
N ALA A 100 1.69 11.72 -0.29
CA ALA A 100 1.61 10.28 -0.14
C ALA A 100 2.85 9.54 -0.65
N LYS A 101 3.78 10.23 -1.34
CA LYS A 101 4.92 9.64 -2.05
C LYS A 101 4.46 8.50 -2.97
N ALA A 102 3.45 8.80 -3.78
CA ALA A 102 2.82 7.82 -4.68
C ALA A 102 3.82 7.26 -5.69
N ASP A 103 3.79 5.95 -5.85
CA ASP A 103 4.53 5.26 -6.90
C ASP A 103 3.69 5.22 -8.19
N LEU A 104 2.36 5.32 -8.07
CA LEU A 104 1.43 5.36 -9.20
C LEU A 104 0.24 6.31 -8.90
N PHE A 105 -0.12 7.13 -9.88
CA PHE A 105 -1.31 7.98 -9.85
C PHE A 105 -2.28 7.54 -10.96
N ILE A 106 -3.51 7.22 -10.58
CA ILE A 106 -4.57 6.79 -11.50
C ILE A 106 -5.70 7.80 -11.43
N SER A 107 -5.94 8.51 -12.52
CA SER A 107 -7.07 9.44 -12.67
C SER A 107 -8.22 8.77 -13.43
N ILE A 108 -9.44 8.94 -12.91
CA ILE A 108 -10.68 8.42 -13.46
C ILE A 108 -11.51 9.61 -14.00
#